data_08f9a6756cc88702ca3e20133f3e09fb
#
_entry.id   08f9a6756cc88702ca3e20133f3e09fb
#
_cell.length_a   1.000
_cell.length_b   1.000
_cell.length_c   1.000
_cell.angle_alpha   90.00
_cell.angle_beta   90.00
_cell.angle_gamma   90.00
#
_symmetry.space_group_name_H-M   'P 1'
#
loop_
_entity.id
_entity.type
_entity.pdbx_description
1 polymer ?
#
loop_
_entity_poly.entity_id
_entity_poly.type
_entity_poly.pdbx_seq_one_letter_code
_entity_poly.pdbx_strand_id
1 'polypeptide(L)'
;MFAQPTEPVRIATFAAPLSRDGPGLLLRDLVANEDPQIGATIAIVNRVNPDVLLLTDFDYDASGVGMAAFSDGLRVPYEYQYSARPNAGVQTGLDVDGNGYTGDARDALGYGRFLGDGGMALFSRYPILTKDITDLTYLLWRAVPERELPTLNGTSFPSETVLDVLPVSSSGHWVVPIDINGAVITLFAYSATAPVFDGPEDFNGLRNRDELRVWEAVLNGSLQVDFSSPVLIGNVNADPFDGEGIRAGIANVLAHPSLQDPMPESDGAAIAADGGHVGNPAFDTADWSVDGPGNLRVSYVLPSRELTITGAGVFWPAPDDQAAELLGSDGLAAGPHHLVWVDVHLDGSP
;
A
#
# COMPACT_ATOMS: atom_id res chain seq x y z
N MET A 1 -15.42 2.58 -38.48
CA MET A 1 -14.69 3.67 -37.76
C MET A 1 -13.86 2.95 -36.75
N PHE A 2 -12.54 2.78 -36.95
CA PHE A 2 -11.68 2.13 -35.98
C PHE A 2 -11.55 3.10 -34.82
N ALA A 3 -11.96 2.69 -33.62
CA ALA A 3 -11.68 3.46 -32.41
C ALA A 3 -10.15 3.66 -32.35
N GLN A 4 -9.71 4.91 -32.18
CA GLN A 4 -8.30 5.17 -31.87
C GLN A 4 -8.00 4.43 -30.56
N PRO A 5 -6.85 3.75 -30.44
CA PRO A 5 -6.45 3.19 -29.16
C PRO A 5 -6.45 4.32 -28.12
N THR A 6 -7.20 4.15 -27.05
CA THR A 6 -7.14 5.04 -25.91
C THR A 6 -5.71 4.95 -25.34
N GLU A 7 -5.12 6.10 -24.97
CA GLU A 7 -3.83 6.09 -24.29
C GLU A 7 -3.91 5.17 -23.05
N PRO A 8 -2.84 4.44 -22.71
CA PRO A 8 -2.82 3.61 -21.53
C PRO A 8 -2.98 4.44 -20.26
N VAL A 9 -3.63 3.88 -19.26
CA VAL A 9 -3.79 4.50 -17.94
C VAL A 9 -2.67 3.99 -17.03
N ARG A 10 -1.88 4.90 -16.47
CA ARG A 10 -0.81 4.57 -15.52
C ARG A 10 -1.35 4.56 -14.10
N ILE A 11 -1.30 3.40 -13.47
CA ILE A 11 -1.68 3.19 -12.08
C ILE A 11 -0.42 2.94 -11.26
N ALA A 12 -0.24 3.67 -10.15
CA ALA A 12 0.96 3.56 -9.34
C ALA A 12 0.68 3.54 -7.84
N THR A 13 1.55 2.88 -7.09
CA THR A 13 1.61 2.97 -5.63
C THR A 13 3.00 3.40 -5.17
N PHE A 14 3.04 4.16 -4.08
CA PHE A 14 4.28 4.60 -3.48
C PHE A 14 4.15 4.64 -1.94
N ALA A 15 4.89 3.80 -1.26
CA ALA A 15 4.98 3.81 0.21
C ALA A 15 6.04 4.83 0.67
N ALA A 16 5.87 6.09 0.24
CA ALA A 16 6.74 7.17 0.67
C ALA A 16 6.43 7.50 2.14
N PRO A 17 7.45 7.51 3.05
CA PRO A 17 7.20 7.74 4.48
C PRO A 17 6.84 9.21 4.73
N LEU A 18 5.59 9.55 4.44
CA LEU A 18 4.99 10.87 4.65
C LEU A 18 4.20 10.91 5.97
N SER A 19 4.50 10.02 6.91
CA SER A 19 4.09 10.19 8.30
C SER A 19 5.12 10.98 9.10
N ARG A 20 4.68 11.61 10.17
CA ARG A 20 5.50 12.45 11.05
C ARG A 20 5.28 12.06 12.52
N ASP A 21 6.09 12.61 13.42
CA ASP A 21 6.04 12.27 14.86
C ASP A 21 4.86 12.90 15.60
N GLY A 22 3.88 13.48 14.90
CA GLY A 22 2.70 14.08 15.51
C GLY A 22 1.70 14.66 14.52
N PRO A 23 0.45 14.84 14.96
CA PRO A 23 -0.63 15.29 14.09
C PRO A 23 -0.36 16.70 13.52
N GLY A 24 -0.65 16.86 12.22
CA GLY A 24 -0.51 18.14 11.52
C GLY A 24 0.91 18.53 11.13
N LEU A 25 1.94 17.74 11.51
CA LEU A 25 3.32 18.04 11.14
C LEU A 25 3.55 17.82 9.65
N LEU A 26 2.99 16.77 9.05
CA LEU A 26 3.05 16.60 7.59
C LEU A 26 2.41 17.78 6.86
N LEU A 27 1.24 18.23 7.29
CA LEU A 27 0.58 19.40 6.69
C LEU A 27 1.45 20.67 6.79
N ARG A 28 2.08 20.91 7.95
CA ARG A 28 3.02 22.01 8.13
C ARG A 28 4.16 21.94 7.09
N ASP A 29 4.76 20.75 6.93
CA ASP A 29 5.91 20.57 6.06
C ASP A 29 5.52 20.67 4.57
N LEU A 30 4.35 20.17 4.19
CA LEU A 30 3.78 20.32 2.85
C LEU A 30 3.54 21.80 2.50
N VAL A 31 2.95 22.57 3.43
CA VAL A 31 2.67 23.99 3.22
C VAL A 31 3.96 24.83 3.20
N ALA A 32 4.94 24.48 4.02
CA ALA A 32 6.25 25.15 4.02
C ALA A 32 7.02 24.90 2.72
N ASN A 33 6.81 23.72 2.08
CA ASN A 33 7.47 23.31 0.82
C ASN A 33 9.01 23.42 0.88
N GLU A 34 9.58 23.11 2.03
CA GLU A 34 11.03 23.15 2.29
C GLU A 34 11.61 21.79 2.68
N ASP A 35 10.75 20.78 2.94
CA ASP A 35 11.16 19.44 3.33
C ASP A 35 11.77 18.70 2.12
N PRO A 36 13.03 18.24 2.22
CA PRO A 36 13.72 17.61 1.08
C PRO A 36 13.12 16.26 0.70
N GLN A 37 12.58 15.50 1.64
CA GLN A 37 11.93 14.21 1.39
C GLN A 37 10.61 14.39 0.62
N ILE A 38 9.79 15.38 1.02
CA ILE A 38 8.57 15.73 0.28
C ILE A 38 8.94 16.19 -1.13
N GLY A 39 10.00 17.02 -1.25
CA GLY A 39 10.51 17.48 -2.54
C GLY A 39 10.93 16.32 -3.45
N ALA A 40 11.66 15.34 -2.93
CA ALA A 40 12.06 14.13 -3.65
C ALA A 40 10.84 13.28 -4.06
N THR A 41 9.89 13.06 -3.14
CA THR A 41 8.65 12.33 -3.42
C THR A 41 7.86 12.99 -4.56
N ILE A 42 7.66 14.30 -4.51
CA ILE A 42 6.99 15.09 -5.56
C ILE A 42 7.76 14.98 -6.89
N ALA A 43 9.09 15.05 -6.87
CA ALA A 43 9.91 14.95 -8.08
C ALA A 43 9.79 13.57 -8.75
N ILE A 44 9.77 12.48 -7.96
CA ILE A 44 9.56 11.11 -8.43
C ILE A 44 8.16 10.96 -9.02
N VAL A 45 7.12 11.41 -8.33
CA VAL A 45 5.74 11.36 -8.84
C VAL A 45 5.61 12.16 -10.14
N ASN A 46 6.20 13.34 -10.23
CA ASN A 46 6.23 14.14 -11.46
C ASN A 46 7.00 13.45 -12.61
N ARG A 47 8.02 12.66 -12.32
CA ARG A 47 8.82 11.93 -13.31
C ARG A 47 8.06 10.74 -13.87
N VAL A 48 7.40 9.95 -13.00
CA VAL A 48 6.59 8.78 -13.39
C VAL A 48 5.24 9.21 -13.97
N ASN A 49 4.66 10.30 -13.44
CA ASN A 49 3.44 10.95 -13.92
C ASN A 49 2.23 10.00 -14.00
N PRO A 50 1.85 9.32 -12.91
CA PRO A 50 0.72 8.39 -12.90
C PRO A 50 -0.62 9.11 -13.06
N ASP A 51 -1.61 8.41 -13.66
CA ASP A 51 -2.99 8.87 -13.76
C ASP A 51 -3.77 8.59 -12.48
N VAL A 52 -3.43 7.47 -11.82
CA VAL A 52 -3.96 7.07 -10.51
C VAL A 52 -2.77 6.74 -9.61
N LEU A 53 -2.72 7.37 -8.43
CA LEU A 53 -1.65 7.22 -7.46
C LEU A 53 -2.21 6.90 -6.09
N LEU A 54 -1.77 5.78 -5.51
CA LEU A 54 -1.97 5.47 -4.10
C LEU A 54 -0.67 5.75 -3.33
N LEU A 55 -0.69 6.72 -2.43
CA LEU A 55 0.33 6.88 -1.41
C LEU A 55 -0.08 6.09 -0.17
N THR A 56 0.81 5.30 0.35
CA THR A 56 0.70 4.69 1.68
C THR A 56 1.70 5.34 2.62
N ASP A 57 1.47 5.24 3.93
CA ASP A 57 2.25 5.95 4.96
C ASP A 57 2.12 7.49 4.86
N PHE A 58 0.91 7.96 4.59
CA PHE A 58 0.55 9.38 4.49
C PHE A 58 -0.34 9.77 5.67
N ASP A 59 0.10 10.73 6.49
CA ASP A 59 -0.69 11.18 7.66
C ASP A 59 -2.07 11.69 7.23
N TYR A 60 -3.10 11.10 7.83
CA TYR A 60 -4.49 11.44 7.56
C TYR A 60 -4.87 12.76 8.22
N ASP A 61 -5.49 13.65 7.45
CA ASP A 61 -6.23 14.79 7.98
C ASP A 61 -7.68 14.76 7.49
N ALA A 62 -8.62 14.94 8.41
CA ALA A 62 -10.05 14.82 8.11
C ALA A 62 -10.58 15.93 7.17
N SER A 63 -9.83 17.00 7.00
CA SER A 63 -10.17 18.12 6.11
C SER A 63 -9.65 17.97 4.70
N GLY A 64 -8.71 17.02 4.46
CA GLY A 64 -8.07 16.77 3.17
C GLY A 64 -7.10 17.87 2.73
N VAL A 65 -6.74 18.80 3.62
CA VAL A 65 -5.85 19.94 3.29
C VAL A 65 -4.44 19.45 2.97
N GLY A 66 -3.95 18.40 3.66
CA GLY A 66 -2.66 17.78 3.39
C GLY A 66 -2.60 17.16 2.00
N MET A 67 -3.65 16.43 1.59
CA MET A 67 -3.75 15.87 0.25
C MET A 67 -3.79 16.97 -0.82
N ALA A 68 -4.58 18.02 -0.60
CA ALA A 68 -4.62 19.17 -1.51
C ALA A 68 -3.25 19.83 -1.64
N ALA A 69 -2.56 20.09 -0.53
CA ALA A 69 -1.23 20.69 -0.53
C ALA A 69 -0.18 19.82 -1.26
N PHE A 70 -0.23 18.50 -1.08
CA PHE A 70 0.63 17.56 -1.83
C PHE A 70 0.33 17.63 -3.34
N SER A 71 -0.94 17.57 -3.71
CA SER A 71 -1.38 17.65 -5.11
C SER A 71 -1.00 18.96 -5.78
N ASP A 72 -1.15 20.08 -5.07
CA ASP A 72 -0.77 21.42 -5.58
C ASP A 72 0.75 21.57 -5.81
N GLY A 73 1.56 20.78 -5.09
CA GLY A 73 3.01 20.69 -5.31
C GLY A 73 3.42 19.95 -6.58
N LEU A 74 2.52 19.22 -7.21
CA LEU A 74 2.78 18.47 -8.45
C LEU A 74 2.70 19.37 -9.69
N ARG A 75 3.41 18.98 -10.76
CA ARG A 75 3.35 19.69 -12.05
C ARG A 75 1.94 19.69 -12.63
N VAL A 76 1.20 18.61 -12.45
CA VAL A 76 -0.20 18.45 -12.84
C VAL A 76 -0.95 17.97 -11.62
N PRO A 77 -1.69 18.85 -10.92
CA PRO A 77 -2.51 18.46 -9.77
C PRO A 77 -3.57 17.43 -10.12
N TYR A 78 -3.93 16.62 -9.14
CA TYR A 78 -5.02 15.64 -9.28
C TYR A 78 -6.37 16.28 -8.95
N GLU A 79 -7.34 16.08 -9.84
CA GLU A 79 -8.70 16.61 -9.69
C GLU A 79 -9.50 15.85 -8.62
N TYR A 80 -9.28 14.53 -8.53
CA TYR A 80 -10.03 13.66 -7.62
C TYR A 80 -9.10 13.10 -6.55
N GLN A 81 -9.56 13.16 -5.31
CA GLN A 81 -8.79 12.71 -4.15
C GLN A 81 -9.70 11.95 -3.19
N TYR A 82 -9.18 10.93 -2.55
CA TYR A 82 -9.89 10.17 -1.52
C TYR A 82 -8.95 9.70 -0.43
N SER A 83 -9.39 9.86 0.82
CA SER A 83 -8.79 9.26 2.00
C SER A 83 -9.88 8.98 3.03
N ALA A 84 -9.69 7.96 3.84
CA ALA A 84 -10.56 7.65 4.97
C ALA A 84 -9.71 7.48 6.24
N ARG A 85 -10.35 7.66 7.39
CA ARG A 85 -9.65 7.53 8.67
C ARG A 85 -9.06 6.12 8.82
N PRO A 86 -7.75 5.99 9.00
CA PRO A 86 -7.11 4.70 9.20
C PRO A 86 -7.37 4.14 10.59
N ASN A 87 -7.09 2.87 10.80
CA ASN A 87 -7.03 2.26 12.12
C ASN A 87 -5.77 2.65 12.91
N ALA A 88 -4.72 3.06 12.21
CA ALA A 88 -3.46 3.48 12.83
C ALA A 88 -3.69 4.63 13.82
N GLY A 89 -3.21 4.43 15.05
CA GLY A 89 -3.35 5.38 16.16
C GLY A 89 -4.74 5.49 16.79
N VAL A 90 -5.74 4.72 16.35
CA VAL A 90 -7.06 4.66 16.99
C VAL A 90 -6.97 3.76 18.21
N GLN A 91 -6.98 4.36 19.41
CA GLN A 91 -6.81 3.63 20.67
C GLN A 91 -7.98 2.70 20.97
N THR A 92 -7.69 1.46 21.35
CA THR A 92 -8.68 0.47 21.76
C THR A 92 -9.17 0.69 23.21
N GLY A 93 -8.32 1.30 24.05
CA GLY A 93 -8.50 1.34 25.50
C GLY A 93 -8.20 0.01 26.19
N LEU A 94 -7.61 -0.94 25.49
CA LEU A 94 -7.23 -2.27 25.98
C LEU A 94 -5.70 -2.45 25.84
N ASP A 95 -5.13 -3.35 26.63
CA ASP A 95 -3.75 -3.80 26.50
C ASP A 95 -3.68 -4.84 25.36
N VAL A 96 -3.22 -4.39 24.20
CA VAL A 96 -3.19 -5.22 22.97
C VAL A 96 -1.94 -6.07 22.92
N ASP A 97 -0.78 -5.54 23.33
CA ASP A 97 0.49 -6.25 23.24
C ASP A 97 0.84 -7.04 24.52
N GLY A 98 -0.02 -6.97 25.54
CA GLY A 98 0.14 -7.74 26.78
C GLY A 98 1.25 -7.22 27.70
N ASN A 99 1.66 -5.93 27.56
CA ASN A 99 2.72 -5.34 28.36
C ASN A 99 2.28 -4.88 29.76
N GLY A 100 0.98 -4.94 30.05
CA GLY A 100 0.37 -4.54 31.33
C GLY A 100 -0.02 -3.06 31.44
N TYR A 101 0.14 -2.31 30.37
CA TYR A 101 -0.26 -0.91 30.25
C TYR A 101 -1.29 -0.74 29.16
N THR A 102 -1.91 0.43 29.06
CA THR A 102 -2.85 0.78 27.99
C THR A 102 -2.58 2.19 27.51
N GLY A 103 -2.75 2.43 26.21
CA GLY A 103 -2.69 3.78 25.61
C GLY A 103 -1.38 4.11 24.92
N ASP A 104 -0.50 3.14 24.71
CA ASP A 104 0.64 3.34 23.84
C ASP A 104 0.31 3.05 22.35
N ALA A 105 1.29 3.18 21.46
CA ALA A 105 1.08 3.05 20.03
C ALA A 105 0.67 1.62 19.60
N ARG A 106 1.02 0.60 20.39
CA ARG A 106 0.68 -0.81 20.12
C ARG A 106 -0.73 -1.18 20.57
N ASP A 107 -1.33 -0.36 21.44
CA ASP A 107 -2.71 -0.55 21.92
C ASP A 107 -3.77 0.02 20.98
N ALA A 108 -3.35 0.58 19.86
CA ALA A 108 -4.26 1.06 18.84
C ALA A 108 -4.77 -0.10 17.96
N LEU A 109 -5.87 0.13 17.23
CA LEU A 109 -6.43 -0.80 16.24
C LEU A 109 -5.41 -1.16 15.15
N GLY A 110 -4.52 -0.25 14.81
CA GLY A 110 -3.30 -0.42 14.04
C GLY A 110 -2.22 0.43 14.68
N TYR A 111 -0.96 -0.04 14.65
CA TYR A 111 0.14 0.71 15.23
C TYR A 111 0.15 2.16 14.75
N GLY A 112 0.24 3.10 15.69
CA GLY A 112 0.31 4.52 15.40
C GLY A 112 0.38 5.34 16.68
N ARG A 113 1.14 6.45 16.64
CA ARG A 113 1.40 7.32 17.78
C ARG A 113 0.27 8.32 18.05
N PHE A 114 -0.52 8.60 17.02
CA PHE A 114 -1.69 9.46 17.07
C PHE A 114 -2.72 9.01 16.03
N LEU A 115 -3.96 9.43 16.20
CA LEU A 115 -5.04 9.12 15.28
C LEU A 115 -4.73 9.71 13.90
N GLY A 116 -4.55 8.84 12.90
CA GLY A 116 -4.23 9.24 11.53
C GLY A 116 -2.76 9.08 11.14
N ASP A 117 -1.91 8.56 12.03
CA ASP A 117 -0.52 8.21 11.74
C ASP A 117 -0.45 7.21 10.57
N GLY A 118 0.37 7.49 9.56
CA GLY A 118 0.64 6.55 8.47
C GLY A 118 -0.58 6.01 7.72
N GLY A 119 -1.56 6.84 7.40
CA GLY A 119 -2.72 6.48 6.61
C GLY A 119 -2.43 6.28 5.12
N MET A 120 -3.48 6.37 4.29
CA MET A 120 -3.40 6.28 2.84
C MET A 120 -4.06 7.47 2.17
N ALA A 121 -3.52 7.87 0.99
CA ALA A 121 -4.04 8.94 0.16
C ALA A 121 -4.13 8.49 -1.30
N LEU A 122 -5.33 8.47 -1.86
CA LEU A 122 -5.60 8.13 -3.25
C LEU A 122 -5.82 9.41 -4.06
N PHE A 123 -5.10 9.50 -5.16
CA PHE A 123 -5.19 10.59 -6.12
C PHE A 123 -5.55 10.04 -7.50
N SER A 124 -6.44 10.71 -8.22
CA SER A 124 -6.87 10.28 -9.55
C SER A 124 -7.12 11.48 -10.47
N ARG A 125 -6.76 11.34 -11.75
CA ARG A 125 -7.17 12.25 -12.82
C ARG A 125 -8.59 11.96 -13.32
N TYR A 126 -9.11 10.78 -12.94
CA TYR A 126 -10.43 10.31 -13.32
C TYR A 126 -11.39 10.33 -12.14
N PRO A 127 -12.71 10.47 -12.37
CA PRO A 127 -13.70 10.52 -11.31
C PRO A 127 -13.66 9.30 -10.39
N ILE A 128 -13.49 9.53 -9.09
CA ILE A 128 -13.67 8.51 -8.05
C ILE A 128 -15.16 8.43 -7.72
N LEU A 129 -15.78 7.26 -7.87
CA LEU A 129 -17.20 7.05 -7.59
C LEU A 129 -17.42 6.88 -6.08
N THR A 130 -17.30 7.98 -5.35
CA THR A 130 -17.24 7.97 -3.87
C THR A 130 -18.47 7.39 -3.18
N LYS A 131 -19.63 7.37 -3.85
CA LYS A 131 -20.87 6.77 -3.30
C LYS A 131 -20.87 5.25 -3.34
N ASP A 132 -20.03 4.68 -4.19
CA ASP A 132 -19.95 3.26 -4.45
C ASP A 132 -18.71 2.63 -3.79
N ILE A 133 -17.96 3.41 -3.00
CA ILE A 133 -16.83 2.92 -2.21
C ILE A 133 -17.33 1.98 -1.11
N THR A 134 -16.72 0.79 -1.04
CA THR A 134 -16.85 -0.09 0.11
C THR A 134 -15.60 0.00 0.98
N ASP A 135 -15.77 0.40 2.23
CA ASP A 135 -14.69 0.52 3.22
C ASP A 135 -14.68 -0.71 4.13
N LEU A 136 -13.68 -1.56 3.97
CA LEU A 136 -13.45 -2.76 4.76
C LEU A 136 -12.45 -2.54 5.91
N THR A 137 -12.04 -1.29 6.17
CA THR A 137 -11.06 -0.93 7.21
C THR A 137 -11.44 -1.48 8.58
N TYR A 138 -12.74 -1.53 8.88
CA TYR A 138 -13.25 -1.98 10.18
C TYR A 138 -13.72 -3.43 10.20
N LEU A 139 -13.40 -4.23 9.17
CA LEU A 139 -13.69 -5.66 9.16
C LEU A 139 -12.95 -6.34 10.31
N LEU A 140 -13.68 -6.91 11.25
CA LEU A 140 -13.07 -7.59 12.40
C LEU A 140 -12.21 -8.77 11.93
N TRP A 141 -11.04 -8.94 12.51
CA TRP A 141 -10.13 -10.06 12.18
C TRP A 141 -10.84 -11.40 12.33
N ARG A 142 -11.66 -11.55 13.39
CA ARG A 142 -12.49 -12.74 13.60
C ARG A 142 -13.51 -13.03 12.50
N ALA A 143 -13.87 -12.05 11.69
CA ALA A 143 -14.83 -12.20 10.59
C ALA A 143 -14.18 -12.57 9.26
N VAL A 144 -12.85 -12.49 9.14
CA VAL A 144 -12.12 -12.87 7.92
C VAL A 144 -12.25 -14.38 7.69
N PRO A 145 -12.70 -14.83 6.51
CA PRO A 145 -12.73 -16.25 6.18
C PRO A 145 -11.33 -16.88 6.28
N GLU A 146 -11.26 -18.11 6.78
CA GLU A 146 -10.01 -18.90 6.88
C GLU A 146 -8.84 -18.22 7.63
N ARG A 147 -9.15 -17.20 8.45
CA ARG A 147 -8.14 -16.55 9.30
C ARG A 147 -7.48 -17.53 10.25
N GLU A 148 -6.31 -17.14 10.71
CA GLU A 148 -5.62 -17.81 11.82
C GLU A 148 -5.24 -16.78 12.88
N LEU A 149 -5.90 -16.84 14.01
CA LEU A 149 -5.65 -15.91 15.11
C LEU A 149 -4.43 -16.35 15.90
N PRO A 150 -3.58 -15.40 16.33
CA PRO A 150 -2.37 -15.72 17.06
C PRO A 150 -2.65 -16.36 18.42
N THR A 151 -1.73 -17.20 18.86
CA THR A 151 -1.77 -17.84 20.18
C THR A 151 -0.38 -17.83 20.81
N LEU A 152 -0.34 -17.66 22.13
CA LEU A 152 0.88 -17.76 22.91
C LEU A 152 0.72 -18.87 23.96
N ASN A 153 1.57 -19.91 23.91
CA ASN A 153 1.50 -21.08 24.79
C ASN A 153 0.12 -21.77 24.82
N GLY A 154 -0.58 -21.79 23.68
CA GLY A 154 -1.91 -22.40 23.53
C GLY A 154 -3.07 -21.56 24.06
N THR A 155 -2.83 -20.31 24.40
CA THR A 155 -3.86 -19.34 24.80
C THR A 155 -3.95 -18.24 23.71
N SER A 156 -5.15 -17.72 23.47
CA SER A 156 -5.35 -16.61 22.53
C SER A 156 -4.45 -15.42 22.89
N PHE A 157 -3.82 -14.87 21.88
CA PHE A 157 -3.05 -13.63 21.95
C PHE A 157 -3.45 -12.74 20.75
N PRO A 158 -3.74 -11.46 20.95
CA PRO A 158 -4.01 -10.82 22.24
C PRO A 158 -5.22 -11.46 22.95
N SER A 159 -5.67 -10.86 24.06
CA SER A 159 -6.81 -11.41 24.82
C SER A 159 -8.07 -11.52 23.95
N GLU A 160 -8.99 -12.43 24.30
CA GLU A 160 -10.27 -12.58 23.62
C GLU A 160 -11.04 -11.24 23.51
N THR A 161 -10.98 -10.42 24.57
CA THR A 161 -11.62 -9.09 24.59
C THR A 161 -11.04 -8.14 23.54
N VAL A 162 -9.73 -8.19 23.31
CA VAL A 162 -9.07 -7.43 22.24
C VAL A 162 -9.49 -7.95 20.88
N LEU A 163 -9.44 -9.26 20.68
CA LEU A 163 -9.83 -9.88 19.41
C LEU A 163 -11.29 -9.63 19.03
N ASP A 164 -12.18 -9.37 20.01
CA ASP A 164 -13.58 -9.03 19.76
C ASP A 164 -13.78 -7.65 19.13
N VAL A 165 -12.80 -6.75 19.26
CA VAL A 165 -12.86 -5.38 18.73
C VAL A 165 -11.81 -5.07 17.67
N LEU A 166 -10.84 -5.96 17.47
CA LEU A 166 -9.69 -5.73 16.60
C LEU A 166 -10.04 -5.99 15.13
N PRO A 167 -9.96 -4.98 14.24
CA PRO A 167 -10.06 -5.20 12.81
C PRO A 167 -8.80 -5.90 12.28
N VAL A 168 -8.92 -6.60 11.15
CA VAL A 168 -7.77 -7.19 10.48
C VAL A 168 -6.85 -6.11 9.90
N SER A 169 -7.42 -5.05 9.32
CA SER A 169 -6.65 -3.95 8.73
C SER A 169 -5.93 -3.14 9.80
N SER A 170 -4.63 -2.95 9.63
CA SER A 170 -3.83 -2.05 10.47
C SER A 170 -3.92 -0.58 10.05
N SER A 171 -4.12 -0.32 8.76
CA SER A 171 -4.28 1.03 8.21
C SER A 171 -5.64 1.18 7.56
N GLY A 172 -5.84 0.68 6.34
CA GLY A 172 -7.09 0.76 5.61
C GLY A 172 -7.21 -0.32 4.55
N HIS A 173 -8.46 -0.71 4.22
CA HIS A 173 -8.82 -1.62 3.14
C HIS A 173 -9.99 -1.03 2.38
N TRP A 174 -9.75 -0.54 1.17
CA TRP A 174 -10.74 0.20 0.39
C TRP A 174 -11.02 -0.46 -0.95
N VAL A 175 -12.29 -0.63 -1.29
CA VAL A 175 -12.76 -1.00 -2.62
C VAL A 175 -13.24 0.29 -3.29
N VAL A 176 -12.44 0.83 -4.20
CA VAL A 176 -12.65 2.18 -4.76
C VAL A 176 -12.87 2.09 -6.27
N PRO A 177 -14.11 2.28 -6.76
CA PRO A 177 -14.36 2.35 -8.19
C PRO A 177 -13.95 3.70 -8.77
N ILE A 178 -13.28 3.66 -9.94
CA ILE A 178 -12.84 4.82 -10.71
C ILE A 178 -13.43 4.72 -12.12
N ASP A 179 -14.08 5.78 -12.57
CA ASP A 179 -14.63 5.88 -13.92
C ASP A 179 -13.60 6.43 -14.90
N ILE A 180 -13.04 5.56 -15.71
CA ILE A 180 -12.09 5.92 -16.75
C ILE A 180 -12.81 6.05 -18.08
N ASN A 181 -13.36 7.24 -18.34
CA ASN A 181 -14.06 7.58 -19.59
C ASN A 181 -15.25 6.64 -19.91
N GLY A 182 -15.98 6.21 -18.87
CA GLY A 182 -17.15 5.34 -18.99
C GLY A 182 -16.86 3.85 -18.77
N ALA A 183 -15.59 3.45 -18.61
CA ALA A 183 -15.21 2.12 -18.16
C ALA A 183 -14.76 2.19 -16.69
N VAL A 184 -15.27 1.29 -15.86
CA VAL A 184 -14.96 1.31 -14.42
C VAL A 184 -13.90 0.26 -14.09
N ILE A 185 -12.81 0.69 -13.47
CA ILE A 185 -11.90 -0.17 -12.72
C ILE A 185 -12.18 -0.03 -11.23
N THR A 186 -11.89 -1.07 -10.46
CA THR A 186 -12.04 -1.02 -9.00
C THR A 186 -10.71 -1.27 -8.32
N LEU A 187 -10.20 -0.28 -7.58
CA LEU A 187 -8.98 -0.46 -6.80
C LEU A 187 -9.29 -1.23 -5.52
N PHE A 188 -8.52 -2.26 -5.25
CA PHE A 188 -8.41 -2.93 -3.97
C PHE A 188 -7.19 -2.35 -3.26
N ALA A 189 -7.40 -1.19 -2.63
CA ALA A 189 -6.35 -0.35 -2.07
C ALA A 189 -6.13 -0.64 -0.59
N TYR A 190 -4.89 -0.93 -0.20
CA TYR A 190 -4.56 -1.19 1.20
C TYR A 190 -3.08 -0.94 1.53
N SER A 191 -2.81 -0.84 2.83
CA SER A 191 -1.46 -0.86 3.38
C SER A 191 -1.45 -1.87 4.53
N ALA A 192 -0.68 -2.94 4.38
CA ALA A 192 -0.66 -4.05 5.31
C ALA A 192 0.32 -3.82 6.48
N THR A 193 0.08 -4.51 7.57
CA THR A 193 0.99 -4.63 8.70
C THR A 193 2.35 -5.13 8.23
N ALA A 194 3.46 -4.52 8.69
CA ALA A 194 4.79 -5.11 8.54
C ALA A 194 4.85 -6.42 9.35
N PRO A 195 5.23 -7.58 8.75
CA PRO A 195 5.18 -8.89 9.40
C PRO A 195 6.36 -9.15 10.35
N VAL A 196 6.73 -8.14 11.09
CA VAL A 196 7.88 -8.09 12.01
C VAL A 196 7.53 -7.24 13.23
N PHE A 197 8.45 -7.09 14.18
CA PHE A 197 8.31 -6.29 15.42
C PHE A 197 7.35 -6.88 16.45
N ASP A 198 7.12 -8.17 16.45
CA ASP A 198 6.29 -8.93 17.37
C ASP A 198 7.09 -10.05 18.07
N GLY A 199 6.41 -10.94 18.76
CA GLY A 199 7.00 -12.03 19.53
C GLY A 199 6.74 -13.41 18.89
N PRO A 200 6.92 -14.47 19.66
CA PRO A 200 6.75 -15.85 19.19
C PRO A 200 5.30 -16.22 18.83
N GLU A 201 4.35 -15.37 19.12
CA GLU A 201 2.94 -15.47 18.73
C GLU A 201 2.68 -15.12 17.26
N ASP A 202 3.67 -14.50 16.60
CA ASP A 202 3.62 -14.07 15.18
C ASP A 202 2.38 -13.22 14.85
N PHE A 203 2.06 -12.28 15.75
CA PHE A 203 0.86 -11.45 15.64
C PHE A 203 0.85 -10.64 14.34
N ASN A 204 1.96 -9.98 14.02
CA ASN A 204 2.05 -9.15 12.82
C ASN A 204 2.15 -9.98 11.55
N GLY A 205 2.85 -11.11 11.57
CA GLY A 205 2.94 -12.02 10.43
C GLY A 205 1.59 -12.64 10.07
N LEU A 206 0.84 -13.13 11.06
CA LEU A 206 -0.50 -13.66 10.88
C LEU A 206 -1.48 -12.58 10.42
N ARG A 207 -1.37 -11.35 10.96
CA ARG A 207 -2.20 -10.22 10.57
C ARG A 207 -1.93 -9.82 9.13
N ASN A 208 -0.67 -9.64 8.73
CA ASN A 208 -0.28 -9.35 7.35
C ASN A 208 -0.85 -10.36 6.35
N ARG A 209 -0.71 -11.66 6.65
CA ARG A 209 -1.28 -12.72 5.82
C ARG A 209 -2.79 -12.63 5.72
N ASP A 210 -3.49 -12.35 6.83
CA ASP A 210 -4.94 -12.31 6.85
C ASP A 210 -5.49 -11.00 6.24
N GLU A 211 -4.72 -9.91 6.22
CA GLU A 211 -4.99 -8.72 5.42
C GLU A 211 -5.04 -9.06 3.91
N LEU A 212 -4.13 -9.92 3.43
CA LEU A 212 -4.16 -10.46 2.05
C LEU A 212 -5.38 -11.37 1.81
N ARG A 213 -5.76 -12.18 2.80
CA ARG A 213 -6.95 -13.06 2.72
C ARG A 213 -8.26 -12.31 2.56
N VAL A 214 -8.36 -11.08 3.01
CA VAL A 214 -9.53 -10.23 2.73
C VAL A 214 -9.75 -10.12 1.23
N TRP A 215 -8.68 -9.87 0.46
CA TRP A 215 -8.76 -9.75 -0.99
C TRP A 215 -9.06 -11.08 -1.67
N GLU A 216 -8.45 -12.16 -1.21
CA GLU A 216 -8.81 -13.51 -1.69
C GLU A 216 -10.30 -13.79 -1.45
N ALA A 217 -10.84 -13.45 -0.27
CA ALA A 217 -12.24 -13.65 0.08
C ALA A 217 -13.20 -12.80 -0.77
N VAL A 218 -12.81 -11.56 -1.10
CA VAL A 218 -13.55 -10.70 -2.03
C VAL A 218 -13.54 -11.29 -3.45
N LEU A 219 -12.37 -11.65 -3.95
CA LEU A 219 -12.21 -12.20 -5.31
C LEU A 219 -12.93 -13.55 -5.50
N ASN A 220 -12.95 -14.38 -4.45
CA ASN A 220 -13.65 -15.69 -4.44
C ASN A 220 -15.15 -15.57 -4.12
N GLY A 221 -15.65 -14.37 -3.80
CA GLY A 221 -17.05 -14.15 -3.42
C GLY A 221 -17.44 -14.66 -2.03
N SER A 222 -16.48 -15.05 -1.18
CA SER A 222 -16.74 -15.42 0.22
C SER A 222 -17.04 -14.18 1.08
N LEU A 223 -16.53 -13.03 0.69
CA LEU A 223 -16.89 -11.73 1.19
C LEU A 223 -17.57 -10.94 0.05
N GLN A 224 -18.86 -10.65 0.22
CA GLN A 224 -19.68 -10.05 -0.83
C GLN A 224 -19.38 -8.55 -0.95
N VAL A 225 -18.77 -8.16 -2.06
CA VAL A 225 -18.46 -6.78 -2.44
C VAL A 225 -18.64 -6.66 -3.94
N ASP A 226 -19.26 -5.58 -4.40
CA ASP A 226 -19.40 -5.29 -5.82
C ASP A 226 -18.13 -4.65 -6.38
N PHE A 227 -17.61 -5.17 -7.49
CA PHE A 227 -16.45 -4.62 -8.18
C PHE A 227 -16.46 -4.95 -9.67
N SER A 228 -15.63 -4.25 -10.43
CA SER A 228 -15.43 -4.43 -11.87
C SER A 228 -13.95 -4.24 -12.19
N SER A 229 -13.38 -5.13 -13.02
CA SER A 229 -11.96 -5.07 -13.43
C SER A 229 -11.00 -4.70 -12.29
N PRO A 230 -10.86 -5.55 -11.25
CA PRO A 230 -10.15 -5.20 -10.04
C PRO A 230 -8.65 -4.98 -10.28
N VAL A 231 -8.08 -4.03 -9.55
CA VAL A 231 -6.63 -3.77 -9.45
C VAL A 231 -6.25 -3.77 -7.98
N LEU A 232 -5.55 -4.81 -7.52
CA LEU A 232 -5.01 -4.82 -6.17
C LEU A 232 -3.77 -3.92 -6.14
N ILE A 233 -3.74 -2.98 -5.19
CA ILE A 233 -2.73 -1.94 -5.14
C ILE A 233 -2.36 -1.55 -3.71
N GLY A 234 -1.07 -1.40 -3.42
CA GLY A 234 -0.60 -0.88 -2.15
C GLY A 234 0.73 -1.45 -1.67
N ASN A 235 1.05 -1.12 -0.43
CA ASN A 235 2.18 -1.69 0.28
C ASN A 235 1.73 -2.96 1.04
N VAL A 236 2.15 -4.11 0.53
CA VAL A 236 1.79 -5.43 1.05
C VAL A 236 2.67 -5.86 2.21
N ASN A 237 3.87 -5.29 2.32
CA ASN A 237 4.87 -5.66 3.32
C ASN A 237 5.21 -7.16 3.34
N ALA A 238 5.03 -7.87 2.23
CA ALA A 238 5.35 -9.29 2.11
C ALA A 238 5.99 -9.58 0.75
N ASP A 239 7.11 -10.31 0.79
CA ASP A 239 7.83 -10.82 -0.38
C ASP A 239 7.54 -12.32 -0.55
N PRO A 240 7.34 -12.84 -1.79
CA PRO A 240 7.03 -14.25 -2.01
C PRO A 240 8.23 -15.18 -1.79
N PHE A 241 9.45 -14.66 -1.72
CA PHE A 241 10.68 -15.46 -1.64
C PHE A 241 11.52 -15.14 -0.42
N ASP A 242 11.60 -13.87 -0.03
CA ASP A 242 12.54 -13.36 0.96
C ASP A 242 11.82 -12.68 2.14
N GLY A 243 12.56 -12.26 3.17
CA GLY A 243 12.00 -11.66 4.38
C GLY A 243 11.31 -12.65 5.33
N GLU A 244 10.75 -12.10 6.42
CA GLU A 244 10.19 -12.88 7.54
C GLU A 244 8.68 -13.18 7.40
N GLY A 245 7.98 -12.54 6.46
CA GLY A 245 6.53 -12.70 6.31
C GLY A 245 6.08 -14.11 5.94
N ILE A 246 4.80 -14.40 6.18
CA ILE A 246 4.18 -15.68 5.79
C ILE A 246 3.98 -15.69 4.27
N ARG A 247 4.97 -16.21 3.55
CA ARG A 247 5.07 -16.19 2.08
C ARG A 247 3.84 -16.71 1.35
N ALA A 248 3.12 -17.66 1.96
CA ALA A 248 1.91 -18.23 1.37
C ALA A 248 0.81 -17.18 1.14
N GLY A 249 0.72 -16.12 1.96
CA GLY A 249 -0.26 -15.05 1.79
C GLY A 249 -0.09 -14.35 0.44
N ILE A 250 1.09 -13.78 0.18
CA ILE A 250 1.34 -13.09 -1.09
C ILE A 250 1.40 -14.06 -2.28
N ALA A 251 1.97 -15.26 -2.11
CA ALA A 251 2.04 -16.26 -3.17
C ALA A 251 0.65 -16.67 -3.68
N ASN A 252 -0.34 -16.83 -2.79
CA ASN A 252 -1.72 -17.13 -3.17
C ASN A 252 -2.36 -16.01 -3.99
N VAL A 253 -2.15 -14.75 -3.59
CA VAL A 253 -2.67 -13.58 -4.31
C VAL A 253 -2.03 -13.46 -5.70
N LEU A 254 -0.72 -13.65 -5.81
CA LEU A 254 0.00 -13.65 -7.10
C LEU A 254 -0.47 -14.77 -8.04
N ALA A 255 -0.85 -15.92 -7.48
CA ALA A 255 -1.38 -17.06 -8.23
C ALA A 255 -2.89 -16.97 -8.51
N HIS A 256 -3.59 -15.96 -8.00
CA HIS A 256 -5.04 -15.88 -8.13
C HIS A 256 -5.49 -15.74 -9.59
N PRO A 257 -6.47 -16.56 -10.08
CA PRO A 257 -6.82 -16.60 -11.50
C PRO A 257 -7.43 -15.30 -12.05
N SER A 258 -7.97 -14.44 -11.18
CA SER A 258 -8.55 -13.15 -11.59
C SER A 258 -7.51 -12.03 -11.73
N LEU A 259 -6.34 -12.19 -11.17
CA LEU A 259 -5.27 -11.18 -11.20
C LEU A 259 -4.11 -11.62 -12.11
N GLN A 260 -3.28 -10.69 -12.49
CA GLN A 260 -2.03 -10.93 -13.19
C GLN A 260 -0.90 -10.14 -12.54
N ASP A 261 0.27 -10.77 -12.46
CA ASP A 261 1.48 -10.12 -11.98
C ASP A 261 2.24 -9.53 -13.19
N PRO A 262 2.38 -8.20 -13.28
CA PRO A 262 3.13 -7.55 -14.35
C PRO A 262 4.64 -7.75 -14.21
N MET A 263 5.13 -8.26 -13.07
CA MET A 263 6.57 -8.42 -12.76
C MET A 263 7.36 -7.14 -13.07
N PRO A 264 7.05 -6.01 -12.42
CA PRO A 264 7.73 -4.75 -12.68
C PRO A 264 9.21 -4.86 -12.32
N GLU A 265 10.09 -4.42 -13.20
CA GLU A 265 11.55 -4.51 -13.05
C GLU A 265 12.18 -3.12 -12.94
N SER A 266 13.38 -3.09 -12.33
CA SER A 266 14.28 -1.94 -12.40
C SER A 266 15.74 -2.35 -12.41
N ASP A 267 16.56 -1.58 -13.13
CA ASP A 267 18.00 -1.79 -13.20
C ASP A 267 18.68 -1.47 -11.87
N GLY A 268 18.16 -0.47 -11.13
CA GLY A 268 18.71 -0.10 -9.82
C GLY A 268 18.58 -1.21 -8.80
N ALA A 269 17.41 -1.84 -8.70
CA ALA A 269 17.19 -2.99 -7.83
C ALA A 269 18.08 -4.18 -8.22
N ALA A 270 18.18 -4.49 -9.52
CA ALA A 270 19.06 -5.55 -10.01
C ALA A 270 20.53 -5.33 -9.64
N ILE A 271 20.99 -4.07 -9.63
CA ILE A 271 22.36 -3.70 -9.25
C ILE A 271 22.57 -3.76 -7.74
N ALA A 272 21.53 -3.37 -6.96
CA ALA A 272 21.56 -3.33 -5.50
C ALA A 272 21.35 -4.71 -4.84
N ALA A 273 21.36 -5.80 -5.61
CA ALA A 273 21.03 -7.16 -5.18
C ALA A 273 21.74 -7.59 -3.89
N ASP A 274 20.99 -8.16 -2.95
CA ASP A 274 21.49 -8.73 -1.70
C ASP A 274 21.97 -10.17 -1.89
N GLY A 275 23.19 -10.46 -1.43
CA GLY A 275 23.84 -11.77 -1.66
C GLY A 275 23.22 -12.96 -0.92
N GLY A 276 22.24 -12.76 -0.05
CA GLY A 276 21.54 -13.80 0.73
C GLY A 276 20.14 -14.10 0.25
N HIS A 277 19.56 -13.26 -0.62
CA HIS A 277 18.20 -13.41 -1.14
C HIS A 277 18.12 -14.39 -2.29
N VAL A 278 16.94 -15.00 -2.47
CA VAL A 278 16.68 -16.01 -3.51
C VAL A 278 15.70 -15.51 -4.58
N GLY A 279 14.95 -14.45 -4.31
CA GLY A 279 14.10 -13.76 -5.27
C GLY A 279 14.91 -13.13 -6.41
N ASN A 280 14.24 -12.73 -7.49
CA ASN A 280 14.87 -11.92 -8.53
C ASN A 280 15.00 -10.47 -8.04
N PRO A 281 16.21 -9.95 -7.80
CA PRO A 281 16.39 -8.61 -7.24
C PRO A 281 15.85 -7.50 -8.14
N ALA A 282 15.71 -7.72 -9.45
CA ALA A 282 15.10 -6.73 -10.35
C ALA A 282 13.65 -6.34 -9.96
N PHE A 283 12.96 -7.21 -9.21
CA PHE A 283 11.59 -6.99 -8.75
C PHE A 283 11.48 -6.26 -7.41
N ASP A 284 12.59 -6.04 -6.70
CA ASP A 284 12.58 -5.39 -5.39
C ASP A 284 12.03 -3.97 -5.50
N THR A 285 11.25 -3.59 -4.50
CA THR A 285 10.53 -2.31 -4.43
C THR A 285 10.87 -1.53 -3.18
N ALA A 286 11.73 -2.06 -2.35
CA ALA A 286 12.24 -1.39 -1.15
C ALA A 286 13.71 -1.74 -0.92
N ASP A 287 14.46 -0.74 -0.46
CA ASP A 287 15.89 -0.77 -0.17
C ASP A 287 16.09 -0.57 1.34
N TRP A 288 16.28 -1.66 2.06
CA TRP A 288 16.63 -1.63 3.48
C TRP A 288 18.06 -2.13 3.71
N SER A 289 18.61 -1.79 4.88
CA SER A 289 19.94 -2.23 5.26
C SER A 289 20.09 -3.76 5.22
N VAL A 290 21.23 -4.22 4.72
CA VAL A 290 21.62 -5.65 4.74
C VAL A 290 21.72 -6.26 6.16
N ASP A 291 21.87 -5.41 7.20
CA ASP A 291 21.79 -5.83 8.60
C ASP A 291 20.33 -5.95 9.10
N GLY A 292 19.36 -5.55 8.27
CA GLY A 292 17.92 -5.70 8.44
C GLY A 292 17.35 -6.72 7.46
N PRO A 293 16.14 -6.47 6.90
CA PRO A 293 15.51 -7.40 5.95
C PRO A 293 16.18 -7.43 4.57
N GLY A 294 17.06 -6.46 4.25
CA GLY A 294 17.60 -6.28 2.90
C GLY A 294 16.54 -5.78 1.90
N ASN A 295 16.82 -5.93 0.61
CA ASN A 295 15.93 -5.50 -0.45
C ASN A 295 14.80 -6.50 -0.64
N LEU A 296 13.55 -6.03 -0.73
CA LEU A 296 12.37 -6.87 -0.84
C LEU A 296 11.36 -6.31 -1.84
N ARG A 297 10.60 -7.20 -2.46
CA ARG A 297 9.42 -6.84 -3.23
C ARG A 297 8.20 -6.76 -2.31
N VAL A 298 7.81 -5.58 -1.89
CA VAL A 298 6.73 -5.38 -0.90
C VAL A 298 5.59 -4.49 -1.37
N SER A 299 5.76 -3.76 -2.46
CA SER A 299 4.71 -2.92 -3.06
C SER A 299 4.25 -3.52 -4.39
N TYR A 300 2.93 -3.53 -4.63
CA TYR A 300 2.34 -4.22 -5.77
C TYR A 300 1.25 -3.38 -6.44
N VAL A 301 1.16 -3.54 -7.76
CA VAL A 301 0.00 -3.17 -8.59
C VAL A 301 -0.33 -4.40 -9.43
N LEU A 302 -1.41 -5.10 -9.11
CA LEU A 302 -1.82 -6.36 -9.73
C LEU A 302 -3.16 -6.17 -10.44
N PRO A 303 -3.16 -5.87 -11.76
CA PRO A 303 -4.39 -5.70 -12.52
C PRO A 303 -5.16 -7.02 -12.70
N SER A 304 -6.47 -6.89 -12.88
CA SER A 304 -7.32 -7.98 -13.40
C SER A 304 -6.81 -8.49 -14.76
N ARG A 305 -7.01 -9.77 -15.03
CA ARG A 305 -6.73 -10.36 -16.35
C ARG A 305 -7.59 -9.81 -17.49
N GLU A 306 -8.63 -9.07 -17.18
CA GLU A 306 -9.47 -8.37 -18.14
C GLU A 306 -8.79 -7.10 -18.71
N LEU A 307 -7.76 -6.60 -18.03
CA LEU A 307 -7.01 -5.42 -18.45
C LEU A 307 -5.75 -5.84 -19.22
N THR A 308 -5.47 -5.17 -20.34
CA THR A 308 -4.26 -5.40 -21.11
C THR A 308 -3.11 -4.57 -20.55
N ILE A 309 -2.06 -5.23 -20.00
CA ILE A 309 -0.85 -4.57 -19.54
C ILE A 309 0.02 -4.20 -20.74
N THR A 310 0.45 -2.93 -20.81
CA THR A 310 1.31 -2.40 -21.88
C THR A 310 2.67 -1.94 -21.37
N GLY A 311 2.84 -1.79 -20.07
CA GLY A 311 4.08 -1.44 -19.42
C GLY A 311 4.00 -1.62 -17.92
N ALA A 312 5.14 -1.83 -17.29
CA ALA A 312 5.28 -1.86 -15.83
C ALA A 312 6.72 -1.51 -15.45
N GLY A 313 6.94 -1.07 -14.22
CA GLY A 313 8.28 -0.81 -13.71
C GLY A 313 8.28 -0.34 -12.27
N VAL A 314 9.49 -0.33 -11.72
CA VAL A 314 9.81 0.26 -10.42
C VAL A 314 10.69 1.49 -10.68
N PHE A 315 10.35 2.63 -10.07
CA PHE A 315 11.21 3.81 -10.16
C PHE A 315 12.43 3.65 -9.24
N TRP A 316 13.34 2.83 -9.68
CA TRP A 316 14.66 2.62 -9.09
C TRP A 316 15.69 2.58 -10.22
N PRO A 317 16.05 3.76 -10.78
CA PRO A 317 16.99 3.85 -11.89
C PRO A 317 18.39 3.39 -11.49
N ALA A 318 19.14 2.89 -12.48
CA ALA A 318 20.56 2.57 -12.29
C ALA A 318 21.36 3.80 -11.85
N PRO A 319 22.45 3.64 -11.08
CA PRO A 319 23.23 4.77 -10.55
C PRO A 319 23.83 5.70 -11.62
N ASP A 320 24.00 5.24 -12.84
CA ASP A 320 24.50 6.02 -14.00
C ASP A 320 23.37 6.66 -14.84
N ASP A 321 22.11 6.38 -14.52
CA ASP A 321 20.96 7.07 -15.11
C ASP A 321 20.81 8.46 -14.48
N GLN A 322 20.56 9.47 -15.28
CA GLN A 322 20.30 10.83 -14.77
C GLN A 322 19.11 10.90 -13.80
N ALA A 323 18.12 10.03 -13.96
CA ALA A 323 16.98 9.96 -13.04
C ALA A 323 17.36 9.51 -11.62
N ALA A 324 18.52 8.88 -11.42
CA ALA A 324 19.04 8.50 -10.10
C ALA A 324 19.29 9.71 -9.19
N GLU A 325 19.53 10.90 -9.77
CA GLU A 325 19.67 12.14 -9.00
C GLU A 325 18.43 12.44 -8.12
N LEU A 326 17.24 11.95 -8.52
CA LEU A 326 16.00 12.11 -7.74
C LEU A 326 15.96 11.25 -6.46
N LEU A 327 16.77 10.20 -6.40
CA LEU A 327 16.89 9.33 -5.23
C LEU A 327 17.92 9.86 -4.21
N GLY A 328 18.64 10.93 -4.55
CA GLY A 328 19.73 11.48 -3.70
C GLY A 328 20.99 10.64 -3.75
N SER A 329 22.00 11.03 -2.96
CA SER A 329 23.32 10.39 -2.98
C SER A 329 23.36 9.01 -2.31
N ASP A 330 22.40 8.72 -1.45
CA ASP A 330 22.26 7.45 -0.70
C ASP A 330 21.15 6.56 -1.24
N GLY A 331 20.45 6.98 -2.29
CA GLY A 331 19.31 6.26 -2.85
C GLY A 331 17.98 6.45 -2.10
N LEU A 332 17.98 7.17 -0.96
CA LEU A 332 16.90 7.18 0.03
C LEU A 332 16.22 8.54 0.20
N ALA A 333 16.42 9.50 -0.72
CA ALA A 333 15.87 10.85 -0.57
C ALA A 333 14.36 10.90 -0.34
N ALA A 334 13.60 9.94 -0.89
CA ALA A 334 12.16 9.80 -0.66
C ALA A 334 11.82 8.66 0.31
N GLY A 335 12.80 8.10 1.02
CA GLY A 335 12.69 6.92 1.87
C GLY A 335 13.07 5.61 1.17
N PRO A 336 12.95 4.48 1.87
CA PRO A 336 13.47 3.19 1.38
C PRO A 336 12.58 2.53 0.31
N HIS A 337 11.34 2.95 0.15
CA HIS A 337 10.45 2.38 -0.85
C HIS A 337 10.59 3.09 -2.20
N HIS A 338 10.38 2.35 -3.27
CA HIS A 338 10.39 2.84 -4.64
C HIS A 338 8.98 2.79 -5.24
N LEU A 339 8.63 3.79 -6.05
CA LEU A 339 7.33 3.86 -6.70
C LEU A 339 7.18 2.74 -7.72
N VAL A 340 6.08 1.98 -7.63
CA VAL A 340 5.71 0.90 -8.57
C VAL A 340 4.59 1.37 -9.46
N TRP A 341 4.68 1.13 -10.78
CA TRP A 341 3.67 1.55 -11.73
C TRP A 341 3.35 0.45 -12.76
N VAL A 342 2.12 0.48 -13.28
CA VAL A 342 1.64 -0.39 -14.35
C VAL A 342 0.80 0.44 -15.31
N ASP A 343 1.04 0.28 -16.61
CA ASP A 343 0.23 0.86 -17.67
C ASP A 343 -0.77 -0.18 -18.17
N VAL A 344 -2.06 0.17 -18.13
CA VAL A 344 -3.15 -0.71 -18.58
C VAL A 344 -3.97 -0.06 -19.68
N HIS A 345 -4.40 -0.87 -20.65
CA HIS A 345 -5.51 -0.53 -21.51
C HIS A 345 -6.79 -1.14 -20.97
N LEU A 346 -7.84 -0.31 -20.93
CA LEU A 346 -9.20 -0.77 -20.76
C LEU A 346 -9.71 -1.06 -22.19
N ASP A 347 -9.72 -2.34 -22.55
CA ASP A 347 -10.31 -2.75 -23.82
C ASP A 347 -11.77 -2.29 -23.80
N GLY A 348 -12.09 -1.38 -24.72
CA GLY A 348 -13.39 -0.74 -24.73
C GLY A 348 -14.50 -1.77 -24.69
N SER A 349 -15.33 -1.67 -23.66
CA SER A 349 -16.64 -2.34 -23.69
C SER A 349 -17.36 -1.95 -24.97
N PRO A 350 -18.10 -2.89 -25.60
CA PRO A 350 -18.63 -2.79 -26.94
C PRO A 350 -19.56 -1.60 -27.19
#